data_349366384441201582373f1e3e149b55
#
_entry.id   349366384441201582373f1e3e149b55
#
_cell.length_a   1.000
_cell.length_b   1.000
_cell.length_c   1.000
_cell.angle_alpha   90.00
_cell.angle_beta   90.00
_cell.angle_gamma   90.00
#
_symmetry.space_group_name_H-M   'P 1'
#
loop_
_entity.id
_entity.type
_entity.pdbx_description
1 polymer ?
#
loop_
_entity_poly.entity_id
_entity_poly.type
_entity_poly.pdbx_seq_one_letter_code
_entity_poly.pdbx_strand_id
1 'polypeptide(L)'
;MITFDNIERNYEIASKSFSLDIPEFFNFAYDILDVRAQKADKVALLAIDTVTGYKTSVTYSELSKASSQFGKALLSLGLKRGDAACVIIGRNPDWHKVLFGCMKVGVISMPGTNLLTAKDIAYRVNESEAKAVIVSPMHVEKVNQIIDECPTLKHLIVTGDAPDNWLSFKELCDKQDTNLNIEDLEPFTFNETMMIYFTSGTTALPKMVPRDFGYAYAHAATALFWMDLKENDIHWTLTDTGWAKAAWGILFPQMMIGCTTVLYDTPEMDPVEHLKAISEYKVTTFCAPPTVYRLFVQQDLKQFNLKSLRRCLGAGEPLNPEVIRYWSENTGTVIADGYGQTETINIVGNFPGVETRFGSMGKPVPGFDINVVDDNGKILPDGEVGHIAICTEKKWPPGLFHGYLQNKVIVKDSFRHGWYYTGDTASRDKDGYLWFVGRSDDLISSAGYRISPFEVESALLEHDLIAESAVVGVPDETRGQLVKAYIVLVEGQKGSNELIREIQDFCKNLTAPYKYPRKVEFVASLPKTISGKIRRVELREIENK
;
A
#
# COMPACT_ATOMS: atom_id res chain seq x y z
N MET A 1 -20.02 -21.37 -3.20
CA MET A 1 -18.57 -21.20 -2.93
C MET A 1 -18.02 -20.25 -3.97
N ILE A 2 -17.45 -19.14 -3.57
CA ILE A 2 -16.82 -18.18 -4.49
C ILE A 2 -15.49 -18.81 -4.94
N THR A 3 -15.34 -19.07 -6.24
CA THR A 3 -14.10 -19.61 -6.81
C THR A 3 -13.60 -18.68 -7.90
N PHE A 4 -12.28 -18.51 -7.97
CA PHE A 4 -11.62 -17.70 -8.96
C PHE A 4 -10.83 -18.54 -9.97
N ASP A 5 -11.03 -19.87 -9.95
CA ASP A 5 -10.21 -20.83 -10.70
C ASP A 5 -10.46 -20.80 -12.20
N ASN A 6 -11.68 -20.42 -12.63
CA ASN A 6 -12.09 -20.39 -14.03
C ASN A 6 -12.01 -19.00 -14.68
N ILE A 7 -11.38 -18.03 -14.01
CA ILE A 7 -11.25 -16.68 -14.56
C ILE A 7 -10.13 -16.67 -15.60
N GLU A 8 -10.46 -16.15 -16.80
CA GLU A 8 -9.50 -15.94 -17.87
C GLU A 8 -8.41 -14.96 -17.43
N ARG A 9 -7.15 -15.38 -17.48
CA ARG A 9 -5.99 -14.60 -17.05
C ARG A 9 -5.21 -13.98 -18.20
N ASN A 10 -5.52 -14.32 -19.45
CA ASN A 10 -4.94 -13.64 -20.58
C ASN A 10 -5.42 -12.20 -20.62
N TYR A 11 -4.51 -11.25 -20.58
CA TYR A 11 -4.83 -9.83 -20.47
C TYR A 11 -5.71 -9.32 -21.62
N GLU A 12 -5.41 -9.70 -22.87
CA GLU A 12 -6.13 -9.20 -24.05
C GLU A 12 -7.60 -9.70 -24.09
N ILE A 13 -7.84 -10.87 -23.52
CA ILE A 13 -9.20 -11.44 -23.39
C ILE A 13 -9.87 -10.81 -22.17
N ALA A 14 -9.20 -10.84 -21.02
CA ALA A 14 -9.75 -10.37 -19.76
C ALA A 14 -10.07 -8.87 -19.79
N SER A 15 -9.25 -8.02 -20.44
CA SER A 15 -9.51 -6.59 -20.56
C SER A 15 -10.84 -6.25 -21.26
N LYS A 16 -11.37 -7.19 -22.07
CA LYS A 16 -12.64 -7.04 -22.79
C LYS A 16 -13.84 -7.71 -22.14
N SER A 17 -13.60 -8.75 -21.34
CA SER A 17 -14.65 -9.64 -20.85
C SER A 17 -14.74 -9.76 -19.34
N PHE A 18 -13.68 -9.37 -18.61
CA PHE A 18 -13.67 -9.51 -17.15
C PHE A 18 -14.58 -8.48 -16.49
N SER A 19 -15.43 -8.96 -15.61
CA SER A 19 -16.29 -8.17 -14.74
C SER A 19 -16.27 -8.79 -13.35
N LEU A 20 -16.21 -7.94 -12.34
CA LEU A 20 -16.40 -8.36 -10.96
C LEU A 20 -17.84 -8.06 -10.55
N ASP A 21 -18.62 -9.12 -10.37
CA ASP A 21 -19.96 -9.02 -9.82
C ASP A 21 -19.92 -9.43 -8.35
N ILE A 22 -19.96 -8.40 -7.50
CA ILE A 22 -19.90 -8.58 -6.06
C ILE A 22 -21.26 -9.08 -5.58
N PRO A 23 -21.32 -10.17 -4.81
CA PRO A 23 -22.58 -10.63 -4.21
C PRO A 23 -23.18 -9.55 -3.31
N GLU A 24 -24.51 -9.40 -3.31
CA GLU A 24 -25.21 -8.43 -2.47
C GLU A 24 -24.87 -8.60 -0.98
N PHE A 25 -24.83 -9.87 -0.55
CA PHE A 25 -24.39 -10.26 0.78
C PHE A 25 -23.02 -10.90 0.69
N PHE A 26 -22.04 -10.31 1.34
CA PHE A 26 -20.66 -10.76 1.34
C PHE A 26 -19.93 -10.33 2.60
N ASN A 27 -19.27 -11.30 3.25
CA ASN A 27 -18.32 -11.06 4.33
C ASN A 27 -17.06 -11.90 4.10
N PHE A 28 -15.94 -11.24 3.89
CA PHE A 28 -14.69 -11.90 3.52
C PHE A 28 -14.25 -13.00 4.50
N ALA A 29 -14.46 -12.80 5.80
CA ALA A 29 -14.05 -13.76 6.80
C ALA A 29 -14.87 -15.06 6.74
N TYR A 30 -16.16 -14.98 6.46
CA TYR A 30 -17.03 -16.17 6.29
C TYR A 30 -16.90 -16.79 4.91
N ASP A 31 -17.02 -15.96 3.87
CA ASP A 31 -17.15 -16.46 2.49
C ASP A 31 -15.82 -16.90 1.88
N ILE A 32 -14.70 -16.42 2.41
CA ILE A 32 -13.35 -16.76 1.93
C ILE A 32 -12.55 -17.52 2.98
N LEU A 33 -12.28 -16.92 4.14
CA LEU A 33 -11.40 -17.55 5.13
C LEU A 33 -11.99 -18.86 5.67
N ASP A 34 -13.24 -18.84 6.15
CA ASP A 34 -13.87 -20.03 6.74
C ASP A 34 -14.08 -21.13 5.69
N VAL A 35 -14.38 -20.77 4.44
CA VAL A 35 -14.46 -21.72 3.34
C VAL A 35 -13.09 -22.36 3.04
N ARG A 36 -12.01 -21.58 3.08
CA ARG A 36 -10.64 -22.13 2.93
C ARG A 36 -10.27 -23.05 4.08
N ALA A 37 -10.66 -22.69 5.30
CA ALA A 37 -10.40 -23.46 6.51
C ALA A 37 -11.01 -24.88 6.49
N GLN A 38 -12.04 -25.10 5.67
CA GLN A 38 -12.70 -26.42 5.52
C GLN A 38 -11.95 -27.39 4.60
N LYS A 39 -11.05 -26.88 3.72
CA LYS A 39 -10.47 -27.70 2.64
C LYS A 39 -9.32 -28.58 3.10
N ALA A 40 -8.32 -28.06 3.70
CA ALA A 40 -7.14 -28.80 4.16
C ALA A 40 -6.41 -28.00 5.22
N ASP A 41 -5.60 -28.68 6.02
CA ASP A 41 -4.76 -28.06 7.04
C ASP A 41 -3.53 -27.41 6.39
N LYS A 42 -3.78 -26.34 5.64
CA LYS A 42 -2.76 -25.59 4.90
C LYS A 42 -2.29 -24.38 5.70
N VAL A 43 -0.99 -24.12 5.66
CA VAL A 43 -0.38 -22.93 6.26
C VAL A 43 -0.88 -21.67 5.53
N ALA A 44 -1.55 -20.81 6.26
CA ALA A 44 -1.98 -19.49 5.81
C ALA A 44 -0.89 -18.44 6.07
N LEU A 45 -0.28 -18.48 7.25
CA LEU A 45 0.72 -17.53 7.70
C LEU A 45 1.98 -18.24 8.15
N LEU A 46 3.13 -17.77 7.67
CA LEU A 46 4.46 -18.13 8.16
C LEU A 46 5.06 -16.87 8.81
N ALA A 47 5.12 -16.85 10.13
CA ALA A 47 5.62 -15.71 10.89
C ALA A 47 7.02 -15.95 11.43
N ILE A 48 7.90 -14.98 11.23
CA ILE A 48 9.29 -14.96 11.67
C ILE A 48 9.54 -13.63 12.39
N ASP A 49 9.96 -13.72 13.63
CA ASP A 49 10.45 -12.59 14.42
C ASP A 49 11.97 -12.71 14.53
N THR A 50 12.70 -11.78 13.92
CA THR A 50 14.16 -11.82 13.86
C THR A 50 14.84 -11.41 15.16
N VAL A 51 14.14 -10.69 16.03
CA VAL A 51 14.66 -10.25 17.34
C VAL A 51 14.68 -11.40 18.34
N THR A 52 13.55 -12.10 18.42
CA THR A 52 13.41 -13.22 19.36
C THR A 52 13.86 -14.56 18.78
N GLY A 53 14.04 -14.63 17.44
CA GLY A 53 14.25 -15.88 16.73
C GLY A 53 13.02 -16.78 16.67
N TYR A 54 11.85 -16.28 17.12
CA TYR A 54 10.63 -17.06 17.12
C TYR A 54 10.08 -17.24 15.71
N LYS A 55 9.74 -18.50 15.39
CA LYS A 55 9.15 -18.88 14.12
C LYS A 55 7.91 -19.72 14.37
N THR A 56 6.81 -19.36 13.74
CA THR A 56 5.56 -20.12 13.82
C THR A 56 4.83 -20.11 12.49
N SER A 57 4.00 -21.15 12.30
CA SER A 57 3.04 -21.19 11.20
C SER A 57 1.63 -21.30 11.75
N VAL A 58 0.70 -20.64 11.09
CA VAL A 58 -0.73 -20.66 11.41
C VAL A 58 -1.47 -21.18 10.19
N THR A 59 -2.27 -22.23 10.37
CA THR A 59 -3.09 -22.79 9.29
C THR A 59 -4.35 -21.96 9.05
N TYR A 60 -5.01 -22.16 7.90
CA TYR A 60 -6.32 -21.54 7.63
C TYR A 60 -7.36 -21.92 8.69
N SER A 61 -7.34 -23.18 9.16
CA SER A 61 -8.25 -23.67 10.21
C SER A 61 -8.01 -22.98 11.55
N GLU A 62 -6.75 -22.85 11.96
CA GLU A 62 -6.40 -22.13 13.21
C GLU A 62 -6.75 -20.66 13.13
N LEU A 63 -6.50 -20.02 11.99
CA LEU A 63 -6.81 -18.61 11.77
C LEU A 63 -8.33 -18.35 11.84
N SER A 64 -9.13 -19.20 11.18
CA SER A 64 -10.60 -19.14 11.22
C SER A 64 -11.13 -19.31 12.64
N LYS A 65 -10.66 -20.30 13.40
CA LYS A 65 -11.07 -20.55 14.78
C LYS A 65 -10.72 -19.38 15.70
N ALA A 66 -9.47 -18.91 15.64
CA ALA A 66 -9.02 -17.81 16.48
C ALA A 66 -9.78 -16.50 16.18
N SER A 67 -10.09 -16.24 14.90
CA SER A 67 -10.91 -15.09 14.52
C SER A 67 -12.35 -15.19 15.03
N SER A 68 -12.93 -16.40 15.06
CA SER A 68 -14.26 -16.63 15.63
C SER A 68 -14.27 -16.39 17.14
N GLN A 69 -13.26 -16.90 17.85
CA GLN A 69 -13.10 -16.64 19.29
C GLN A 69 -12.98 -15.15 19.58
N PHE A 70 -12.16 -14.44 18.82
CA PHE A 70 -12.01 -13.00 19.03
C PHE A 70 -13.29 -12.21 18.68
N GLY A 71 -13.99 -12.56 17.60
CA GLY A 71 -15.30 -11.97 17.29
C GLY A 71 -16.30 -12.12 18.43
N LYS A 72 -16.40 -13.33 19.01
CA LYS A 72 -17.24 -13.57 20.21
C LYS A 72 -16.78 -12.76 21.41
N ALA A 73 -15.48 -12.63 21.62
CA ALA A 73 -14.93 -11.80 22.68
C ALA A 73 -15.37 -10.33 22.53
N LEU A 74 -15.32 -9.77 21.32
CA LEU A 74 -15.79 -8.41 21.05
C LEU A 74 -17.28 -8.24 21.36
N LEU A 75 -18.11 -9.21 20.98
CA LEU A 75 -19.55 -9.21 21.32
C LEU A 75 -19.77 -9.29 22.85
N SER A 76 -19.00 -10.11 23.56
CA SER A 76 -19.09 -10.24 25.03
C SER A 76 -18.68 -8.96 25.76
N LEU A 77 -17.81 -8.15 25.16
CA LEU A 77 -17.44 -6.82 25.64
C LEU A 77 -18.49 -5.75 25.30
N GLY A 78 -19.55 -6.10 24.56
CA GLY A 78 -20.63 -5.21 24.18
C GLY A 78 -20.35 -4.34 22.95
N LEU A 79 -19.28 -4.64 22.18
CA LEU A 79 -19.09 -4.01 20.87
C LEU A 79 -20.16 -4.52 19.90
N LYS A 80 -20.60 -3.63 19.01
CA LYS A 80 -21.68 -3.90 18.05
C LYS A 80 -21.20 -3.65 16.63
N ARG A 81 -21.92 -4.18 15.67
CA ARG A 81 -21.74 -3.87 14.24
C ARG A 81 -21.74 -2.36 14.02
N GLY A 82 -20.72 -1.86 13.32
CA GLY A 82 -20.50 -0.43 13.10
C GLY A 82 -19.66 0.28 14.16
N ASP A 83 -19.41 -0.32 15.32
CA ASP A 83 -18.44 0.23 16.29
C ASP A 83 -17.02 0.15 15.71
N ALA A 84 -16.19 1.15 15.99
CA ALA A 84 -14.82 1.20 15.51
C ALA A 84 -13.81 0.74 16.56
N ALA A 85 -12.73 0.08 16.11
CA ALA A 85 -11.60 -0.35 16.92
C ALA A 85 -10.27 0.04 16.24
N CYS A 86 -9.40 0.77 16.96
CA CYS A 86 -8.05 1.08 16.49
C CYS A 86 -7.13 -0.12 16.72
N VAL A 87 -6.42 -0.58 15.67
CA VAL A 87 -5.60 -1.80 15.69
C VAL A 87 -4.16 -1.46 15.35
N ILE A 88 -3.25 -1.55 16.33
CA ILE A 88 -1.82 -1.24 16.17
C ILE A 88 -1.00 -2.47 16.58
N ILE A 89 -0.92 -3.41 15.65
CA ILE A 89 -0.24 -4.70 15.83
C ILE A 89 0.77 -4.87 14.70
N GLY A 90 1.99 -5.26 15.05
CA GLY A 90 3.07 -5.49 14.09
C GLY A 90 2.82 -6.69 13.15
N ARG A 91 3.87 -7.10 12.45
CA ARG A 91 3.82 -8.20 11.48
C ARG A 91 3.82 -9.56 12.16
N ASN A 92 2.74 -9.87 12.87
CA ASN A 92 2.52 -11.16 13.51
C ASN A 92 1.10 -11.70 13.24
N PRO A 93 0.83 -12.98 13.50
CA PRO A 93 -0.47 -13.59 13.20
C PRO A 93 -1.66 -12.98 13.94
N ASP A 94 -1.45 -12.35 15.08
CA ASP A 94 -2.55 -11.76 15.86
C ASP A 94 -3.20 -10.59 15.13
N TRP A 95 -2.46 -9.87 14.28
CA TRP A 95 -3.03 -8.85 13.41
C TRP A 95 -4.14 -9.42 12.51
N HIS A 96 -3.90 -10.57 11.90
CA HIS A 96 -4.89 -11.24 11.04
C HIS A 96 -6.07 -11.77 11.86
N LYS A 97 -5.81 -12.39 13.03
CA LYS A 97 -6.86 -12.91 13.92
C LYS A 97 -7.80 -11.79 14.37
N VAL A 98 -7.23 -10.63 14.73
CA VAL A 98 -7.98 -9.44 15.15
C VAL A 98 -8.82 -8.89 13.99
N LEU A 99 -8.23 -8.67 12.82
CA LEU A 99 -8.96 -8.11 11.68
C LEU A 99 -10.11 -9.02 11.24
N PHE A 100 -9.87 -10.32 11.10
CA PHE A 100 -10.93 -11.25 10.73
C PHE A 100 -11.98 -11.41 11.82
N GLY A 101 -11.60 -11.36 13.10
CA GLY A 101 -12.54 -11.33 14.21
C GLY A 101 -13.44 -10.10 14.18
N CYS A 102 -12.89 -8.92 13.91
CA CYS A 102 -13.66 -7.71 13.70
C CYS A 102 -14.63 -7.84 12.51
N MET A 103 -14.14 -8.35 11.36
CA MET A 103 -14.97 -8.55 10.16
C MET A 103 -16.16 -9.49 10.42
N LYS A 104 -15.95 -10.59 11.18
CA LYS A 104 -17.01 -11.56 11.50
C LYS A 104 -18.19 -10.93 12.25
N VAL A 105 -17.95 -9.93 13.08
CA VAL A 105 -19.00 -9.31 13.89
C VAL A 105 -19.33 -7.88 13.48
N GLY A 106 -18.73 -7.41 12.38
CA GLY A 106 -19.00 -6.08 11.82
C GLY A 106 -18.40 -4.92 12.63
N VAL A 107 -17.41 -5.18 13.46
CA VAL A 107 -16.60 -4.13 14.09
C VAL A 107 -15.64 -3.56 13.05
N ILE A 108 -15.66 -2.23 12.87
CA ILE A 108 -14.82 -1.54 11.90
C ILE A 108 -13.40 -1.46 12.42
N SER A 109 -12.48 -2.19 11.79
CA SER A 109 -11.07 -2.14 12.16
C SER A 109 -10.36 -0.94 11.55
N MET A 110 -9.48 -0.28 12.32
CA MET A 110 -8.65 0.82 11.85
C MET A 110 -7.18 0.48 12.05
N PRO A 111 -6.54 -0.15 11.06
CA PRO A 111 -5.13 -0.50 11.14
C PRO A 111 -4.25 0.74 11.26
N GLY A 112 -3.32 0.73 12.22
CA GLY A 112 -2.34 1.76 12.47
C GLY A 112 -0.92 1.21 12.42
N THR A 113 0.03 2.02 11.94
CA THR A 113 1.45 1.67 11.92
C THR A 113 2.06 1.71 13.32
N ASN A 114 3.08 0.88 13.57
CA ASN A 114 3.87 0.91 14.80
C ASN A 114 4.56 2.25 15.07
N LEU A 115 4.66 3.10 14.05
CA LEU A 115 5.31 4.41 14.13
C LEU A 115 4.41 5.52 14.68
N LEU A 116 3.12 5.25 14.93
CA LEU A 116 2.19 6.24 15.49
C LEU A 116 2.67 6.74 16.86
N THR A 117 2.61 8.06 17.03
CA THR A 117 2.78 8.70 18.34
C THR A 117 1.49 8.62 19.16
N ALA A 118 1.55 8.91 20.46
CA ALA A 118 0.36 9.01 21.30
C ALA A 118 -0.68 9.98 20.72
N LYS A 119 -0.24 11.15 20.25
CA LYS A 119 -1.10 12.15 19.61
C LYS A 119 -1.78 11.63 18.33
N ASP A 120 -1.07 10.85 17.52
CA ASP A 120 -1.64 10.25 16.31
C ASP A 120 -2.71 9.21 16.64
N ILE A 121 -2.53 8.46 17.73
CA ILE A 121 -3.51 7.48 18.21
C ILE A 121 -4.75 8.21 18.73
N ALA A 122 -4.58 9.23 19.59
CA ALA A 122 -5.67 10.05 20.11
C ALA A 122 -6.52 10.65 18.98
N TYR A 123 -5.87 11.22 17.96
CA TYR A 123 -6.56 11.77 16.79
C TYR A 123 -7.44 10.71 16.10
N ARG A 124 -6.90 9.52 15.84
CA ARG A 124 -7.65 8.44 15.16
C ARG A 124 -8.81 7.93 16.00
N VAL A 125 -8.59 7.73 17.29
CA VAL A 125 -9.62 7.28 18.23
C VAL A 125 -10.76 8.29 18.29
N ASN A 126 -10.45 9.58 18.43
CA ASN A 126 -11.45 10.63 18.57
C ASN A 126 -12.21 10.90 17.26
N GLU A 127 -11.49 10.96 16.13
CA GLU A 127 -12.12 11.24 14.82
C GLU A 127 -13.10 10.14 14.40
N SER A 128 -12.78 8.88 14.76
CA SER A 128 -13.63 7.71 14.46
C SER A 128 -14.58 7.33 15.59
N GLU A 129 -14.51 7.97 16.75
CA GLU A 129 -15.24 7.59 17.97
C GLU A 129 -15.00 6.11 18.36
N ALA A 130 -13.75 5.64 18.21
CA ALA A 130 -13.43 4.24 18.48
C ALA A 130 -13.78 3.83 19.91
N LYS A 131 -14.34 2.62 20.05
CA LYS A 131 -14.73 2.03 21.34
C LYS A 131 -13.64 1.17 21.95
N ALA A 132 -12.73 0.66 21.12
CA ALA A 132 -11.64 -0.19 21.53
C ALA A 132 -10.32 0.22 20.89
N VAL A 133 -9.23 -0.03 21.60
CA VAL A 133 -7.88 -0.05 21.03
C VAL A 133 -7.26 -1.42 21.28
N ILE A 134 -6.64 -1.99 20.23
CA ILE A 134 -6.05 -3.33 20.25
C ILE A 134 -4.61 -3.20 19.79
N VAL A 135 -3.65 -3.44 20.68
CA VAL A 135 -2.25 -3.09 20.40
C VAL A 135 -1.27 -4.19 20.79
N SER A 136 -0.09 -4.16 20.16
CA SER A 136 1.09 -4.88 20.68
C SER A 136 1.61 -4.23 21.97
N PRO A 137 2.31 -4.98 22.86
CA PRO A 137 2.78 -4.47 24.15
C PRO A 137 3.57 -3.17 24.08
N MET A 138 4.34 -2.96 23.02
CA MET A 138 5.15 -1.76 22.82
C MET A 138 4.35 -0.45 22.73
N HIS A 139 3.03 -0.53 22.53
CA HIS A 139 2.16 0.65 22.39
C HIS A 139 1.33 0.96 23.62
N VAL A 140 1.35 0.09 24.62
CA VAL A 140 0.58 0.25 25.87
C VAL A 140 0.81 1.62 26.48
N GLU A 141 2.07 2.01 26.66
CA GLU A 141 2.41 3.29 27.28
C GLU A 141 1.93 4.49 26.46
N LYS A 142 2.00 4.43 25.13
CA LYS A 142 1.46 5.50 24.27
C LYS A 142 -0.05 5.67 24.41
N VAL A 143 -0.77 4.56 24.60
CA VAL A 143 -2.22 4.58 24.81
C VAL A 143 -2.57 5.09 26.20
N ASN A 144 -1.84 4.65 27.24
CA ASN A 144 -2.05 5.13 28.61
C ASN A 144 -1.96 6.66 28.72
N GLN A 145 -1.08 7.30 27.92
CA GLN A 145 -0.91 8.76 27.91
C GLN A 145 -2.13 9.53 27.38
N ILE A 146 -3.04 8.87 26.66
CA ILE A 146 -4.13 9.54 25.93
C ILE A 146 -5.54 9.09 26.35
N ILE A 147 -5.66 8.19 27.32
CA ILE A 147 -6.94 7.64 27.75
C ILE A 147 -7.93 8.74 28.13
N ASP A 148 -7.48 9.71 28.92
CA ASP A 148 -8.31 10.82 29.39
C ASP A 148 -8.74 11.77 28.27
N GLU A 149 -8.01 11.76 27.13
CA GLU A 149 -8.32 12.56 25.94
C GLU A 149 -9.27 11.83 24.98
N CYS A 150 -9.60 10.55 25.24
CA CYS A 150 -10.37 9.68 24.35
C CYS A 150 -11.69 9.20 25.01
N PRO A 151 -12.71 10.05 25.15
CA PRO A 151 -13.92 9.76 25.95
C PRO A 151 -14.78 8.61 25.41
N THR A 152 -14.61 8.22 24.14
CA THR A 152 -15.35 7.10 23.54
C THR A 152 -14.71 5.76 23.80
N LEU A 153 -13.41 5.73 24.19
CA LEU A 153 -12.63 4.54 24.38
C LEU A 153 -13.06 3.79 25.66
N LYS A 154 -13.46 2.53 25.51
CA LYS A 154 -13.97 1.70 26.62
C LYS A 154 -13.12 0.48 26.89
N HIS A 155 -12.45 -0.06 25.86
CA HIS A 155 -11.73 -1.33 25.95
C HIS A 155 -10.29 -1.16 25.48
N LEU A 156 -9.36 -1.52 26.37
CA LEU A 156 -7.93 -1.54 26.11
C LEU A 156 -7.50 -3.01 26.01
N ILE A 157 -7.10 -3.45 24.82
CA ILE A 157 -6.76 -4.87 24.55
C ILE A 157 -5.30 -4.94 24.09
N VAL A 158 -4.54 -5.85 24.68
CA VAL A 158 -3.13 -6.08 24.31
C VAL A 158 -2.90 -7.52 23.87
N THR A 159 -2.07 -7.73 22.81
CA THR A 159 -1.77 -9.07 22.26
C THR A 159 -0.69 -9.84 23.06
N GLY A 160 -0.13 -9.25 24.11
CA GLY A 160 0.82 -9.89 25.02
C GLY A 160 0.26 -9.99 26.45
N ASP A 161 1.19 -9.96 27.42
CA ASP A 161 0.84 -9.89 28.83
C ASP A 161 0.10 -8.57 29.10
N ALA A 162 -1.05 -8.68 29.75
CA ALA A 162 -1.90 -7.53 30.03
C ALA A 162 -1.45 -6.85 31.34
N PRO A 163 -1.06 -5.56 31.30
CA PRO A 163 -0.88 -4.79 32.53
C PRO A 163 -2.23 -4.45 33.18
N ASP A 164 -2.15 -3.83 34.35
CA ASP A 164 -3.36 -3.39 35.07
C ASP A 164 -4.26 -2.54 34.18
N ASN A 165 -5.56 -2.75 34.26
CA ASN A 165 -6.63 -2.11 33.48
C ASN A 165 -6.65 -2.45 31.97
N TRP A 166 -5.82 -3.39 31.53
CA TRP A 166 -5.84 -3.91 30.16
C TRP A 166 -6.42 -5.31 30.11
N LEU A 167 -6.99 -5.67 28.96
CA LEU A 167 -7.51 -7.00 28.67
C LEU A 167 -6.49 -7.77 27.80
N SER A 168 -6.19 -9.01 28.21
CA SER A 168 -5.36 -9.88 27.37
C SER A 168 -6.16 -10.43 26.20
N PHE A 169 -5.68 -10.20 24.97
CA PHE A 169 -6.24 -10.79 23.76
C PHE A 169 -6.35 -12.32 23.86
N LYS A 170 -5.28 -12.96 24.37
CA LYS A 170 -5.25 -14.41 24.55
C LYS A 170 -6.32 -14.90 25.51
N GLU A 171 -6.42 -14.29 26.70
CA GLU A 171 -7.42 -14.68 27.68
C GLU A 171 -8.86 -14.43 27.22
N LEU A 172 -9.08 -13.34 26.48
CA LEU A 172 -10.38 -13.05 25.87
C LEU A 172 -10.78 -14.16 24.89
N CYS A 173 -9.87 -14.59 24.03
CA CYS A 173 -10.09 -15.68 23.07
C CYS A 173 -10.29 -17.03 23.78
N ASP A 174 -9.44 -17.37 24.76
CA ASP A 174 -9.48 -18.66 25.48
C ASP A 174 -10.81 -18.88 26.24
N LYS A 175 -11.50 -17.81 26.60
CA LYS A 175 -12.82 -17.86 27.25
C LYS A 175 -13.97 -18.15 26.28
N GLN A 176 -13.71 -18.12 24.98
CA GLN A 176 -14.72 -18.30 23.93
C GLN A 176 -14.54 -19.65 23.21
N ASP A 177 -15.65 -20.28 22.84
CA ASP A 177 -15.59 -21.40 21.91
C ASP A 177 -15.33 -20.91 20.46
N THR A 178 -15.02 -21.84 19.57
CA THR A 178 -14.63 -21.53 18.17
C THR A 178 -15.82 -21.39 17.23
N ASN A 179 -17.05 -21.61 17.69
CA ASN A 179 -18.24 -21.62 16.84
C ASN A 179 -18.93 -20.25 16.89
N LEU A 180 -18.71 -19.44 15.89
CA LEU A 180 -19.46 -18.22 15.63
C LEU A 180 -20.37 -18.47 14.42
N ASN A 181 -21.67 -18.66 14.65
CA ASN A 181 -22.62 -18.89 13.59
C ASN A 181 -22.99 -17.58 12.91
N ILE A 182 -22.77 -17.52 11.61
CA ILE A 182 -23.21 -16.37 10.80
C ILE A 182 -24.74 -16.26 10.80
N GLU A 183 -25.46 -17.39 10.95
CA GLU A 183 -26.92 -17.44 10.99
C GLU A 183 -27.52 -16.70 12.19
N ASP A 184 -26.73 -16.50 13.25
CA ASP A 184 -27.12 -15.72 14.42
C ASP A 184 -26.92 -14.20 14.22
N LEU A 185 -26.35 -13.79 13.08
CA LEU A 185 -26.08 -12.40 12.74
C LEU A 185 -26.91 -11.97 11.53
N GLU A 186 -27.28 -10.71 11.48
CA GLU A 186 -27.87 -10.15 10.25
C GLU A 186 -26.87 -10.24 9.10
N PRO A 187 -27.30 -10.60 7.87
CA PRO A 187 -26.42 -10.68 6.71
C PRO A 187 -25.65 -9.37 6.48
N PHE A 188 -24.37 -9.47 6.13
CA PHE A 188 -23.55 -8.32 5.79
C PHE A 188 -23.70 -7.98 4.30
N THR A 189 -24.07 -6.75 4.01
CA THR A 189 -24.08 -6.28 2.62
C THR A 189 -22.67 -5.85 2.20
N PHE A 190 -22.34 -6.04 0.92
CA PHE A 190 -20.99 -5.77 0.42
C PHE A 190 -20.54 -4.30 0.58
N ASN A 191 -21.48 -3.37 0.69
CA ASN A 191 -21.22 -1.92 0.80
C ASN A 191 -21.07 -1.41 2.25
N GLU A 192 -21.15 -2.31 3.24
CA GLU A 192 -20.90 -1.92 4.63
C GLU A 192 -19.41 -1.70 4.89
N THR A 193 -19.11 -0.64 5.63
CA THR A 193 -17.74 -0.34 6.03
C THR A 193 -17.21 -1.43 6.96
N MET A 194 -16.13 -2.11 6.56
CA MET A 194 -15.45 -3.11 7.38
C MET A 194 -14.15 -2.60 7.99
N MET A 195 -13.51 -1.60 7.36
CA MET A 195 -12.28 -1.00 7.87
C MET A 195 -12.11 0.44 7.40
N ILE A 196 -11.28 1.19 8.12
CA ILE A 196 -10.93 2.57 7.78
C ILE A 196 -9.42 2.71 7.79
N TYR A 197 -8.85 3.21 6.69
CA TYR A 197 -7.47 3.66 6.63
C TYR A 197 -7.38 5.16 6.80
N PHE A 198 -6.26 5.62 7.37
CA PHE A 198 -5.92 7.03 7.43
C PHE A 198 -4.84 7.34 6.40
N THR A 199 -5.11 8.28 5.50
CA THR A 199 -4.13 8.71 4.50
C THR A 199 -3.58 10.08 4.84
N SER A 200 -2.27 10.27 4.66
CA SER A 200 -1.65 11.58 4.76
C SER A 200 -2.09 12.42 3.55
N GLY A 201 -3.11 13.25 3.75
CA GLY A 201 -3.48 14.24 2.75
C GLY A 201 -2.39 15.30 2.58
N THR A 202 -2.51 16.13 1.56
CA THR A 202 -1.71 17.36 1.38
C THR A 202 -2.02 18.41 2.45
N THR A 203 -3.07 18.21 3.26
CA THR A 203 -3.48 19.01 4.42
C THR A 203 -2.87 18.44 5.71
N ALA A 204 -2.82 19.24 6.78
CA ALA A 204 -2.11 18.94 8.02
C ALA A 204 -2.53 17.66 8.77
N LEU A 205 -3.78 17.18 8.59
CA LEU A 205 -4.32 16.02 9.30
C LEU A 205 -4.68 14.86 8.34
N PRO A 206 -4.49 13.60 8.76
CA PRO A 206 -4.87 12.43 7.97
C PRO A 206 -6.38 12.34 7.72
N LYS A 207 -6.77 11.96 6.49
CA LYS A 207 -8.17 11.76 6.12
C LYS A 207 -8.58 10.30 6.32
N MET A 208 -9.81 10.07 6.79
CA MET A 208 -10.39 8.73 6.89
C MET A 208 -10.88 8.24 5.52
N VAL A 209 -10.43 7.05 5.14
CA VAL A 209 -10.81 6.34 3.91
C VAL A 209 -11.57 5.07 4.30
N PRO A 210 -12.91 5.10 4.34
CA PRO A 210 -13.72 3.92 4.59
C PRO A 210 -13.56 2.90 3.46
N ARG A 211 -13.44 1.62 3.84
CA ARG A 211 -13.36 0.48 2.93
C ARG A 211 -14.46 -0.50 3.28
N ASP A 212 -15.27 -0.85 2.31
CA ASP A 212 -16.38 -1.77 2.44
C ASP A 212 -15.96 -3.25 2.19
N PHE A 213 -16.85 -4.19 2.40
CA PHE A 213 -16.59 -5.60 2.07
C PHE A 213 -16.37 -5.82 0.56
N GLY A 214 -16.98 -4.97 -0.29
CA GLY A 214 -16.75 -4.98 -1.73
C GLY A 214 -15.31 -4.68 -2.12
N TYR A 215 -14.61 -3.85 -1.35
CA TYR A 215 -13.17 -3.63 -1.51
C TYR A 215 -12.36 -4.91 -1.32
N ALA A 216 -12.67 -5.71 -0.28
CA ALA A 216 -12.00 -6.98 -0.06
C ALA A 216 -12.22 -7.93 -1.25
N TYR A 217 -13.45 -8.00 -1.78
CA TYR A 217 -13.77 -8.80 -2.96
C TYR A 217 -13.04 -8.33 -4.22
N ALA A 218 -12.95 -7.02 -4.42
CA ALA A 218 -12.31 -6.42 -5.59
C ALA A 218 -10.83 -6.76 -5.70
N HIS A 219 -10.17 -7.10 -4.59
CA HIS A 219 -8.80 -7.60 -4.61
C HIS A 219 -8.62 -8.92 -5.37
N ALA A 220 -9.69 -9.58 -5.82
CA ALA A 220 -9.60 -10.65 -6.81
C ALA A 220 -8.85 -10.20 -8.07
N ALA A 221 -9.13 -8.99 -8.59
CA ALA A 221 -8.43 -8.45 -9.73
C ALA A 221 -6.92 -8.26 -9.45
N THR A 222 -6.57 -7.75 -8.27
CA THR A 222 -5.17 -7.62 -7.84
C THR A 222 -4.47 -8.98 -7.77
N ALA A 223 -5.13 -9.98 -7.15
CA ALA A 223 -4.58 -11.32 -6.96
C ALA A 223 -4.34 -12.05 -8.29
N LEU A 224 -5.31 -11.98 -9.19
CA LEU A 224 -5.35 -12.77 -10.43
C LEU A 224 -4.47 -12.18 -11.53
N PHE A 225 -4.51 -10.86 -11.69
CA PHE A 225 -3.86 -10.21 -12.82
C PHE A 225 -2.47 -9.68 -12.47
N TRP A 226 -2.36 -8.76 -11.51
CA TRP A 226 -1.07 -8.14 -11.23
C TRP A 226 -0.14 -9.03 -10.40
N MET A 227 -0.65 -9.58 -9.29
CA MET A 227 0.17 -10.47 -8.43
C MET A 227 0.35 -11.85 -9.04
N ASP A 228 -0.57 -12.29 -9.89
CA ASP A 228 -0.60 -13.64 -10.49
C ASP A 228 -0.44 -14.74 -9.43
N LEU A 229 -1.13 -14.60 -8.30
CA LEU A 229 -1.01 -15.55 -7.20
C LEU A 229 -1.59 -16.92 -7.57
N LYS A 230 -0.94 -17.95 -7.06
CA LYS A 230 -1.34 -19.36 -7.18
C LYS A 230 -1.41 -19.98 -5.80
N GLU A 231 -2.25 -20.99 -5.66
CA GLU A 231 -2.50 -21.62 -4.37
C GLU A 231 -1.22 -22.13 -3.68
N ASN A 232 -0.24 -22.60 -4.46
CA ASN A 232 1.02 -23.13 -3.92
C ASN A 232 2.10 -22.07 -3.72
N ASP A 233 1.79 -20.79 -3.87
CA ASP A 233 2.77 -19.75 -3.63
C ASP A 233 3.08 -19.55 -2.15
N ILE A 234 4.32 -19.16 -1.91
CA ILE A 234 4.77 -18.54 -0.67
C ILE A 234 5.00 -17.08 -1.01
N HIS A 235 4.06 -16.23 -0.58
CA HIS A 235 4.05 -14.81 -0.88
C HIS A 235 4.63 -13.99 0.25
N TRP A 236 5.48 -13.03 -0.10
CA TRP A 236 6.02 -12.06 0.85
C TRP A 236 5.91 -10.63 0.31
N THR A 237 5.18 -9.78 1.00
CA THR A 237 5.17 -8.33 0.75
C THR A 237 5.82 -7.59 1.92
N LEU A 238 6.80 -6.75 1.61
CA LEU A 238 7.37 -5.81 2.57
C LEU A 238 6.42 -4.62 2.75
N THR A 239 5.71 -4.62 3.86
CA THR A 239 4.77 -3.56 4.24
C THR A 239 4.63 -3.46 5.75
N ASP A 240 4.23 -2.30 6.23
CA ASP A 240 3.72 -2.12 7.59
C ASP A 240 2.23 -2.45 7.63
N THR A 241 1.77 -3.02 8.72
CA THR A 241 0.38 -3.46 8.94
C THR A 241 -0.63 -2.32 9.00
N GLY A 242 -0.19 -1.10 9.28
CA GLY A 242 -1.04 0.10 9.35
C GLY A 242 -1.30 0.78 8.00
N TRP A 243 -0.69 0.32 6.90
CA TRP A 243 -0.89 0.91 5.59
C TRP A 243 -1.89 0.12 4.76
N ALA A 244 -2.63 0.81 3.87
CA ALA A 244 -3.53 0.15 2.92
C ALA A 244 -2.81 -0.89 2.03
N LYS A 245 -1.47 -0.75 1.87
CA LYS A 245 -0.63 -1.76 1.22
C LYS A 245 -0.77 -3.14 1.89
N ALA A 246 -1.00 -3.21 3.21
CA ALA A 246 -1.20 -4.47 3.91
C ALA A 246 -2.47 -5.21 3.47
N ALA A 247 -3.53 -4.49 3.11
CA ALA A 247 -4.78 -5.09 2.65
C ALA A 247 -4.57 -5.98 1.41
N TRP A 248 -3.81 -5.51 0.44
CA TRP A 248 -3.52 -6.29 -0.75
C TRP A 248 -2.20 -7.08 -0.66
N GLY A 249 -1.25 -6.63 0.17
CA GLY A 249 0.06 -7.24 0.28
C GLY A 249 0.13 -8.46 1.18
N ILE A 250 -0.68 -8.53 2.22
CA ILE A 250 -0.61 -9.62 3.22
C ILE A 250 -1.99 -10.11 3.72
N LEU A 251 -3.10 -9.57 3.22
CA LEU A 251 -4.43 -9.90 3.74
C LEU A 251 -5.34 -10.52 2.67
N PHE A 252 -5.99 -9.73 1.81
CA PHE A 252 -7.09 -10.20 0.97
C PHE A 252 -6.66 -11.11 -0.20
N PRO A 253 -5.75 -10.72 -1.09
CA PRO A 253 -5.37 -11.54 -2.24
C PRO A 253 -4.87 -12.92 -1.86
N GLN A 254 -4.05 -13.01 -0.82
CA GLN A 254 -3.42 -14.25 -0.36
C GLN A 254 -4.45 -15.22 0.20
N MET A 255 -5.35 -14.73 1.06
CA MET A 255 -6.42 -15.55 1.64
C MET A 255 -7.41 -15.98 0.56
N MET A 256 -7.71 -15.12 -0.41
CA MET A 256 -8.62 -15.39 -1.51
C MET A 256 -8.11 -16.54 -2.40
N ILE A 257 -6.83 -16.52 -2.74
CA ILE A 257 -6.22 -17.58 -3.56
C ILE A 257 -5.87 -18.81 -2.72
N GLY A 258 -5.63 -18.65 -1.43
CA GLY A 258 -5.26 -19.73 -0.51
C GLY A 258 -3.77 -20.04 -0.50
N CYS A 259 -2.90 -19.06 -0.75
CA CYS A 259 -1.44 -19.21 -0.66
C CYS A 259 -0.92 -18.95 0.77
N THR A 260 0.35 -19.25 1.01
CA THR A 260 1.02 -18.94 2.28
C THR A 260 1.56 -17.51 2.26
N THR A 261 1.28 -16.73 3.30
CA THR A 261 1.79 -15.37 3.48
C THR A 261 2.93 -15.36 4.48
N VAL A 262 4.07 -14.77 4.12
CA VAL A 262 5.21 -14.56 5.02
C VAL A 262 5.03 -13.25 5.78
N LEU A 263 5.11 -13.33 7.10
CA LEU A 263 5.16 -12.20 8.02
C LEU A 263 6.56 -12.17 8.62
N TYR A 264 7.42 -11.32 8.08
CA TYR A 264 8.81 -11.19 8.51
C TYR A 264 8.95 -9.92 9.34
N ASP A 265 9.02 -10.09 10.65
CA ASP A 265 9.16 -8.98 11.59
C ASP A 265 10.62 -8.76 11.93
N THR A 266 11.10 -7.58 11.58
CA THR A 266 12.48 -7.13 11.80
C THR A 266 12.47 -5.64 12.13
N PRO A 267 13.32 -5.17 13.06
CA PRO A 267 13.39 -3.77 13.42
C PRO A 267 13.95 -2.90 12.30
N GLU A 268 14.87 -3.45 11.50
CA GLU A 268 15.59 -2.70 10.46
C GLU A 268 15.56 -3.42 9.11
N MET A 269 15.69 -2.64 8.04
CA MET A 269 15.81 -3.15 6.69
C MET A 269 17.29 -3.46 6.39
N ASP A 270 17.68 -4.71 6.54
CA ASP A 270 18.97 -5.23 6.07
C ASP A 270 18.77 -5.97 4.73
N PRO A 271 19.34 -5.48 3.61
CA PRO A 271 19.15 -6.08 2.30
C PRO A 271 19.73 -7.51 2.22
N VAL A 272 20.83 -7.79 2.90
CA VAL A 272 21.49 -9.11 2.88
C VAL A 272 20.61 -10.14 3.60
N GLU A 273 20.12 -9.80 4.80
CA GLU A 273 19.25 -10.69 5.57
C GLU A 273 17.92 -10.94 4.86
N HIS A 274 17.34 -9.92 4.21
CA HIS A 274 16.11 -10.11 3.43
C HIS A 274 16.34 -11.02 2.20
N LEU A 275 17.46 -10.87 1.47
CA LEU A 275 17.79 -11.74 0.34
C LEU A 275 18.04 -13.18 0.80
N LYS A 276 18.69 -13.39 1.96
CA LYS A 276 18.82 -14.72 2.58
C LYS A 276 17.46 -15.31 2.95
N ALA A 277 16.57 -14.52 3.55
CA ALA A 277 15.23 -14.95 3.93
C ALA A 277 14.37 -15.36 2.71
N ILE A 278 14.45 -14.65 1.58
CA ILE A 278 13.82 -15.06 0.32
C ILE A 278 14.26 -16.48 -0.06
N SER A 279 15.57 -16.76 0.01
CA SER A 279 16.14 -18.05 -0.30
C SER A 279 15.74 -19.14 0.71
N GLU A 280 15.84 -18.85 2.01
CA GLU A 280 15.57 -19.78 3.11
C GLU A 280 14.12 -20.24 3.13
N TYR A 281 13.19 -19.28 3.03
CA TYR A 281 11.74 -19.55 3.06
C TYR A 281 11.17 -19.90 1.70
N LYS A 282 11.99 -20.00 0.66
CA LYS A 282 11.60 -20.36 -0.71
C LYS A 282 10.44 -19.50 -1.23
N VAL A 283 10.54 -18.18 -1.00
CA VAL A 283 9.56 -17.22 -1.45
C VAL A 283 9.41 -17.33 -2.96
N THR A 284 8.15 -17.46 -3.44
CA THR A 284 7.84 -17.61 -4.86
C THR A 284 7.35 -16.32 -5.49
N THR A 285 6.67 -15.49 -4.70
CA THR A 285 6.19 -14.17 -5.13
C THR A 285 6.61 -13.13 -4.09
N PHE A 286 7.26 -12.07 -4.54
CA PHE A 286 7.82 -11.05 -3.65
C PHE A 286 7.41 -9.65 -4.09
N CYS A 287 6.95 -8.84 -3.14
CA CYS A 287 6.60 -7.44 -3.37
C CYS A 287 7.32 -6.51 -2.40
N ALA A 288 7.97 -5.49 -2.94
CA ALA A 288 8.63 -4.48 -2.14
C ALA A 288 8.47 -3.07 -2.73
N PRO A 289 8.66 -2.01 -1.94
CA PRO A 289 8.77 -0.67 -2.50
C PRO A 289 10.07 -0.52 -3.31
N PRO A 290 10.12 0.39 -4.28
CA PRO A 290 11.30 0.70 -5.07
C PRO A 290 12.58 0.97 -4.26
N THR A 291 12.45 1.61 -3.11
CA THR A 291 13.56 1.84 -2.17
C THR A 291 14.28 0.57 -1.75
N VAL A 292 13.54 -0.52 -1.52
CA VAL A 292 14.12 -1.82 -1.14
C VAL A 292 14.84 -2.46 -2.32
N TYR A 293 14.24 -2.43 -3.51
CA TYR A 293 14.92 -2.94 -4.70
C TYR A 293 16.22 -2.19 -5.01
N ARG A 294 16.26 -0.86 -4.78
CA ARG A 294 17.51 -0.09 -4.89
C ARG A 294 18.60 -0.59 -3.94
N LEU A 295 18.24 -0.99 -2.72
CA LEU A 295 19.20 -1.59 -1.78
C LEU A 295 19.64 -3.00 -2.21
N PHE A 296 18.72 -3.77 -2.76
CA PHE A 296 19.03 -5.12 -3.24
C PHE A 296 20.00 -5.13 -4.42
N VAL A 297 19.81 -4.23 -5.40
CA VAL A 297 20.69 -4.19 -6.58
C VAL A 297 22.10 -3.66 -6.28
N GLN A 298 22.33 -3.11 -5.09
CA GLN A 298 23.66 -2.76 -4.60
C GLN A 298 24.41 -3.99 -4.03
N GLN A 299 23.72 -5.12 -3.86
CA GLN A 299 24.33 -6.36 -3.38
C GLN A 299 24.75 -7.24 -4.57
N ASP A 300 25.72 -8.12 -4.36
CA ASP A 300 26.04 -9.18 -5.33
C ASP A 300 24.95 -10.26 -5.29
N LEU A 301 23.92 -10.10 -6.13
CA LEU A 301 22.74 -10.97 -6.16
C LEU A 301 23.09 -12.45 -6.47
N LYS A 302 24.25 -12.72 -7.07
CA LYS A 302 24.70 -14.08 -7.40
C LYS A 302 25.05 -14.92 -6.18
N GLN A 303 25.27 -14.27 -5.03
CA GLN A 303 25.53 -14.97 -3.76
C GLN A 303 24.26 -15.57 -3.13
N PHE A 304 23.07 -15.22 -3.64
CA PHE A 304 21.80 -15.65 -3.09
C PHE A 304 21.06 -16.61 -4.04
N ASN A 305 20.45 -17.66 -3.49
CA ASN A 305 19.63 -18.57 -4.29
C ASN A 305 18.21 -18.04 -4.47
N LEU A 306 18.00 -17.17 -5.45
CA LEU A 306 16.70 -16.55 -5.73
C LEU A 306 15.84 -17.32 -6.75
N LYS A 307 16.20 -18.58 -7.08
CA LYS A 307 15.52 -19.40 -8.10
C LYS A 307 14.06 -19.74 -7.77
N SER A 308 13.65 -19.63 -6.52
CA SER A 308 12.24 -19.83 -6.14
C SER A 308 11.33 -18.69 -6.61
N LEU A 309 11.89 -17.49 -6.81
CA LEU A 309 11.11 -16.34 -7.25
C LEU A 309 10.59 -16.55 -8.68
N ARG A 310 9.29 -16.53 -8.85
CA ARG A 310 8.62 -16.56 -10.16
C ARG A 310 7.97 -15.23 -10.52
N ARG A 311 7.65 -14.40 -9.50
CA ARG A 311 7.00 -13.10 -9.68
C ARG A 311 7.56 -12.09 -8.69
N CYS A 312 8.10 -10.98 -9.21
CA CYS A 312 8.53 -9.84 -8.41
C CYS A 312 7.65 -8.63 -8.71
N LEU A 313 7.29 -7.89 -7.68
CA LEU A 313 6.32 -6.80 -7.74
C LEU A 313 6.90 -5.54 -7.09
N GLY A 314 6.70 -4.40 -7.73
CA GLY A 314 7.03 -3.09 -7.20
C GLY A 314 5.78 -2.24 -7.05
N ALA A 315 5.60 -1.53 -5.93
CA ALA A 315 4.49 -0.59 -5.77
C ALA A 315 4.73 0.40 -4.64
N GLY A 316 4.07 1.55 -4.75
CA GLY A 316 4.07 2.62 -3.75
C GLY A 316 4.84 3.87 -4.15
N GLU A 317 5.80 3.73 -5.04
CA GLU A 317 6.56 4.79 -5.67
C GLU A 317 6.87 4.37 -7.12
N PRO A 318 7.20 5.31 -8.02
CA PRO A 318 7.69 4.94 -9.34
C PRO A 318 9.04 4.19 -9.26
N LEU A 319 9.18 3.17 -10.08
CA LEU A 319 10.37 2.30 -10.11
C LEU A 319 11.30 2.69 -11.26
N ASN A 320 12.57 2.94 -10.94
CA ASN A 320 13.60 3.28 -11.92
C ASN A 320 13.83 2.10 -12.89
N PRO A 321 13.84 2.32 -14.22
CA PRO A 321 14.11 1.31 -15.23
C PRO A 321 15.42 0.54 -15.04
N GLU A 322 16.49 1.20 -14.60
CA GLU A 322 17.80 0.57 -14.38
C GLU A 322 17.76 -0.47 -13.27
N VAL A 323 17.01 -0.20 -12.20
CA VAL A 323 16.79 -1.17 -11.12
C VAL A 323 16.07 -2.42 -11.65
N ILE A 324 15.06 -2.24 -12.50
CA ILE A 324 14.34 -3.36 -13.11
C ILE A 324 15.28 -4.18 -14.00
N ARG A 325 16.09 -3.51 -14.82
CA ARG A 325 17.04 -4.15 -15.75
C ARG A 325 18.05 -4.98 -14.98
N TYR A 326 18.77 -4.35 -14.03
CA TYR A 326 19.78 -5.03 -13.23
C TYR A 326 19.23 -6.25 -12.46
N TRP A 327 18.05 -6.06 -11.83
CA TRP A 327 17.36 -7.16 -11.16
C TRP A 327 17.04 -8.31 -12.11
N SER A 328 16.45 -8.01 -13.27
CA SER A 328 16.07 -9.00 -14.27
C SER A 328 17.26 -9.80 -14.81
N GLU A 329 18.37 -9.13 -15.12
CA GLU A 329 19.60 -9.76 -15.62
C GLU A 329 20.24 -10.69 -14.61
N ASN A 330 20.15 -10.39 -13.31
CA ASN A 330 20.80 -11.19 -12.27
C ASN A 330 19.89 -12.24 -11.61
N THR A 331 18.57 -12.11 -11.70
CA THR A 331 17.60 -13.05 -11.08
C THR A 331 16.79 -13.84 -12.07
N GLY A 332 16.72 -13.40 -13.33
CA GLY A 332 15.84 -13.97 -14.35
C GLY A 332 14.35 -13.61 -14.19
N THR A 333 13.99 -12.75 -13.21
CA THR A 333 12.61 -12.30 -12.99
C THR A 333 12.50 -10.78 -13.16
N VAL A 334 11.46 -10.32 -13.85
CA VAL A 334 11.18 -8.89 -14.02
C VAL A 334 10.38 -8.37 -12.83
N ILE A 335 10.72 -7.17 -12.34
CA ILE A 335 9.88 -6.48 -11.35
C ILE A 335 8.70 -5.86 -12.09
N ALA A 336 7.51 -6.33 -11.80
CA ALA A 336 6.26 -5.82 -12.37
C ALA A 336 5.74 -4.65 -11.52
N ASP A 337 5.88 -3.45 -12.03
CA ASP A 337 5.35 -2.26 -11.36
C ASP A 337 3.82 -2.29 -11.32
N GLY A 338 3.24 -1.70 -10.26
CA GLY A 338 1.81 -1.60 -10.05
C GLY A 338 1.44 -0.31 -9.33
N TYR A 339 0.35 0.30 -9.78
CA TYR A 339 -0.15 1.56 -9.27
C TYR A 339 -1.55 1.41 -8.69
N GLY A 340 -1.74 2.01 -7.54
CA GLY A 340 -3.01 2.13 -6.82
C GLY A 340 -2.85 3.05 -5.62
N GLN A 341 -3.94 3.33 -4.96
CA GLN A 341 -4.00 4.26 -3.82
C GLN A 341 -4.73 3.62 -2.63
N THR A 342 -4.75 4.29 -1.48
CA THR A 342 -5.59 3.91 -0.34
C THR A 342 -7.07 3.91 -0.72
N GLU A 343 -7.46 4.77 -1.64
CA GLU A 343 -8.80 4.99 -2.17
C GLU A 343 -9.23 3.94 -3.19
N THR A 344 -8.30 3.13 -3.70
CA THR A 344 -8.55 2.15 -4.77
C THR A 344 -7.96 0.78 -4.40
N ILE A 345 -8.08 -0.20 -5.29
CA ILE A 345 -7.21 -1.37 -5.35
C ILE A 345 -5.98 -1.06 -6.23
N ASN A 346 -5.18 -2.07 -6.63
CA ASN A 346 -4.24 -1.91 -7.74
C ASN A 346 -5.04 -1.72 -9.02
N ILE A 347 -4.88 -0.57 -9.69
CA ILE A 347 -5.70 -0.17 -10.85
C ILE A 347 -4.92 -0.13 -12.16
N VAL A 348 -3.59 -0.02 -12.12
CA VAL A 348 -2.70 -0.09 -13.28
C VAL A 348 -1.54 -1.01 -12.92
N GLY A 349 -1.10 -1.84 -13.85
CA GLY A 349 0.02 -2.74 -13.58
C GLY A 349 0.61 -3.40 -14.82
N ASN A 350 1.74 -4.07 -14.59
CA ASN A 350 2.38 -4.93 -15.58
C ASN A 350 1.92 -6.37 -15.35
N PHE A 351 1.26 -6.96 -16.34
CA PHE A 351 0.58 -8.25 -16.23
C PHE A 351 1.39 -9.37 -16.87
N PRO A 352 1.25 -10.63 -16.41
CA PRO A 352 1.80 -11.79 -17.09
C PRO A 352 1.31 -11.87 -18.54
N GLY A 353 2.22 -12.24 -19.45
CA GLY A 353 1.91 -12.35 -20.88
C GLY A 353 1.82 -11.02 -21.63
N VAL A 354 1.95 -9.90 -20.94
CA VAL A 354 2.06 -8.55 -21.54
C VAL A 354 3.52 -8.10 -21.48
N GLU A 355 4.02 -7.49 -22.54
CA GLU A 355 5.37 -6.91 -22.55
C GLU A 355 5.51 -5.89 -21.40
N THR A 356 6.54 -6.04 -20.58
CA THR A 356 6.86 -5.05 -19.54
C THR A 356 7.71 -3.94 -20.15
N ARG A 357 7.19 -2.72 -20.18
CA ARG A 357 7.94 -1.53 -20.59
C ARG A 357 8.54 -0.87 -19.36
N PHE A 358 9.84 -0.90 -19.24
CA PHE A 358 10.55 -0.39 -18.07
C PHE A 358 10.31 1.11 -17.92
N GLY A 359 9.89 1.55 -16.72
CA GLY A 359 9.50 2.92 -16.41
C GLY A 359 8.02 3.23 -16.64
N SER A 360 7.26 2.34 -17.32
CA SER A 360 5.80 2.45 -17.38
C SER A 360 5.15 1.77 -16.18
N MET A 361 4.07 2.35 -15.66
CA MET A 361 3.21 1.70 -14.66
C MET A 361 2.49 0.46 -15.23
N GLY A 362 2.51 0.25 -16.56
CA GLY A 362 1.78 -0.79 -17.25
C GLY A 362 0.44 -0.31 -17.82
N LYS A 363 -0.53 -1.20 -17.85
CA LYS A 363 -1.86 -0.98 -18.44
C LYS A 363 -2.96 -0.99 -17.38
N PRO A 364 -4.17 -0.47 -17.67
CA PRO A 364 -5.32 -0.61 -16.77
C PRO A 364 -5.63 -2.05 -16.39
N VAL A 365 -5.99 -2.28 -15.14
CA VAL A 365 -6.43 -3.61 -14.66
C VAL A 365 -7.73 -3.99 -15.39
N PRO A 366 -7.88 -5.24 -15.86
CA PRO A 366 -9.12 -5.71 -16.47
C PRO A 366 -10.36 -5.40 -15.61
N GLY A 367 -11.44 -4.94 -16.25
CA GLY A 367 -12.69 -4.56 -15.59
C GLY A 367 -12.76 -3.12 -15.09
N PHE A 368 -11.70 -2.31 -15.30
CA PHE A 368 -11.68 -0.90 -14.93
C PHE A 368 -11.55 0.02 -16.16
N ASP A 369 -12.39 1.04 -16.23
CA ASP A 369 -12.32 2.10 -17.25
C ASP A 369 -11.45 3.23 -16.70
N ILE A 370 -10.15 3.18 -17.00
CA ILE A 370 -9.12 4.13 -16.53
C ILE A 370 -8.57 4.87 -17.72
N ASN A 371 -8.57 6.19 -17.63
CA ASN A 371 -8.12 7.06 -18.71
C ASN A 371 -7.27 8.22 -18.19
N VAL A 372 -6.60 8.88 -19.13
CA VAL A 372 -5.93 10.17 -18.93
C VAL A 372 -6.88 11.26 -19.41
N VAL A 373 -7.30 12.15 -18.50
CA VAL A 373 -8.31 13.17 -18.78
C VAL A 373 -7.81 14.59 -18.45
N ASP A 374 -8.43 15.60 -19.08
CA ASP A 374 -8.22 16.99 -18.71
C ASP A 374 -9.04 17.41 -17.46
N ASP A 375 -8.95 18.69 -17.07
CA ASP A 375 -9.69 19.25 -15.93
C ASP A 375 -11.21 19.21 -16.11
N ASN A 376 -11.72 19.09 -17.34
CA ASN A 376 -13.13 19.03 -17.70
C ASN A 376 -13.66 17.59 -17.88
N GLY A 377 -12.80 16.57 -17.68
CA GLY A 377 -13.16 15.16 -17.82
C GLY A 377 -13.12 14.64 -19.26
N LYS A 378 -12.56 15.41 -20.20
CA LYS A 378 -12.37 14.95 -21.58
C LYS A 378 -11.14 14.04 -21.65
N ILE A 379 -11.29 12.88 -22.27
CA ILE A 379 -10.17 11.96 -22.51
C ILE A 379 -9.19 12.63 -23.49
N LEU A 380 -7.92 12.65 -23.11
CA LEU A 380 -6.84 13.24 -23.89
C LEU A 380 -6.31 12.25 -24.95
N PRO A 381 -5.80 12.78 -26.08
CA PRO A 381 -5.06 12.00 -27.05
C PRO A 381 -3.82 11.32 -26.46
N ASP A 382 -3.36 10.24 -27.12
CA ASP A 382 -2.15 9.54 -26.72
C ASP A 382 -0.93 10.48 -26.77
N GLY A 383 -0.07 10.37 -25.76
CA GLY A 383 1.11 11.21 -25.56
C GLY A 383 0.86 12.50 -24.79
N GLU A 384 -0.38 12.94 -24.65
CA GLU A 384 -0.69 14.12 -23.83
C GLU A 384 -0.74 13.79 -22.34
N VAL A 385 -0.28 14.74 -21.52
CA VAL A 385 -0.25 14.60 -20.05
C VAL A 385 -1.54 15.13 -19.45
N GLY A 386 -2.19 14.31 -18.65
CA GLY A 386 -3.41 14.66 -17.92
C GLY A 386 -3.57 13.89 -16.63
N HIS A 387 -4.74 14.01 -16.02
CA HIS A 387 -5.08 13.33 -14.77
C HIS A 387 -5.36 11.85 -15.02
N ILE A 388 -4.82 10.99 -14.17
CA ILE A 388 -5.27 9.59 -14.10
C ILE A 388 -6.67 9.61 -13.47
N ALA A 389 -7.66 9.10 -14.20
CA ALA A 389 -9.04 9.11 -13.73
C ALA A 389 -9.74 7.76 -13.96
N ILE A 390 -10.61 7.40 -13.03
CA ILE A 390 -11.43 6.18 -13.08
C ILE A 390 -12.87 6.59 -13.39
N CYS A 391 -13.47 6.00 -14.43
CA CYS A 391 -14.86 6.26 -14.80
C CYS A 391 -15.82 5.76 -13.72
N THR A 392 -16.77 6.62 -13.29
CA THR A 392 -17.78 6.31 -12.28
C THR A 392 -19.21 6.44 -12.80
N GLU A 393 -19.37 6.80 -14.07
CA GLU A 393 -20.67 7.09 -14.68
C GLU A 393 -21.50 5.84 -14.98
N LYS A 394 -20.86 4.81 -15.57
CA LYS A 394 -21.59 3.61 -16.05
C LYS A 394 -21.90 2.61 -14.94
N LYS A 395 -20.91 2.27 -14.15
CA LYS A 395 -20.97 1.35 -13.01
C LYS A 395 -19.94 1.81 -12.00
N TRP A 396 -20.29 1.80 -10.71
CA TRP A 396 -19.30 2.10 -9.67
C TRP A 396 -18.19 1.05 -9.71
N PRO A 397 -16.90 1.45 -9.88
CA PRO A 397 -15.81 0.51 -9.98
C PRO A 397 -15.63 -0.29 -8.68
N PRO A 398 -15.54 -1.63 -8.74
CA PRO A 398 -15.31 -2.43 -7.56
C PRO A 398 -14.04 -2.01 -6.83
N GLY A 399 -14.11 -1.85 -5.51
CA GLY A 399 -12.95 -1.46 -4.71
C GLY A 399 -12.55 0.02 -4.82
N LEU A 400 -13.26 0.85 -5.56
CA LEU A 400 -13.14 2.31 -5.44
C LEU A 400 -13.90 2.76 -4.20
N PHE A 401 -13.29 3.60 -3.36
CA PHE A 401 -13.97 4.16 -2.17
C PHE A 401 -15.14 5.09 -2.56
N HIS A 402 -16.03 5.33 -1.62
CA HIS A 402 -17.20 6.21 -1.86
C HIS A 402 -16.95 7.69 -1.51
N GLY A 403 -15.76 8.01 -1.01
CA GLY A 403 -15.34 9.34 -0.57
C GLY A 403 -14.67 9.29 0.80
N TYR A 404 -14.13 10.43 1.23
CA TYR A 404 -13.51 10.57 2.54
C TYR A 404 -14.56 10.75 3.63
N LEU A 405 -14.41 10.08 4.76
CA LEU A 405 -15.26 10.30 5.92
C LEU A 405 -14.70 11.48 6.74
N GLN A 406 -15.49 12.54 6.88
CA GLN A 406 -15.16 13.74 7.65
C GLN A 406 -16.38 14.17 8.44
N ASN A 407 -16.26 14.37 9.75
CA ASN A 407 -17.39 14.75 10.60
C ASN A 407 -18.65 13.88 10.36
N LYS A 408 -18.49 12.57 10.20
CA LYS A 408 -19.56 11.59 9.90
C LYS A 408 -20.23 11.74 8.53
N VAL A 409 -19.69 12.56 7.64
CA VAL A 409 -20.24 12.77 6.29
C VAL A 409 -19.21 12.30 5.25
N ILE A 410 -19.71 11.68 4.18
CA ILE A 410 -18.86 11.30 3.04
C ILE A 410 -18.68 12.51 2.13
N VAL A 411 -17.41 12.93 1.98
CA VAL A 411 -16.98 14.06 1.13
C VAL A 411 -16.39 13.52 -0.16
N LYS A 412 -16.87 14.03 -1.30
CA LYS A 412 -16.56 13.54 -2.65
C LYS A 412 -15.80 14.55 -3.51
N ASP A 413 -14.90 15.33 -2.95
CA ASP A 413 -14.18 16.42 -3.64
C ASP A 413 -13.35 15.92 -4.85
N SER A 414 -12.93 14.65 -4.82
CA SER A 414 -12.18 14.03 -5.91
C SER A 414 -13.03 13.46 -7.04
N PHE A 415 -14.36 13.57 -6.94
CA PHE A 415 -15.31 13.07 -7.94
C PHE A 415 -15.93 14.25 -8.70
N ARG A 416 -15.70 14.30 -10.01
CA ARG A 416 -16.27 15.35 -10.88
C ARG A 416 -16.33 14.85 -12.32
N HIS A 417 -17.24 15.38 -13.11
CA HIS A 417 -17.40 15.08 -14.55
C HIS A 417 -17.51 13.59 -14.88
N GLY A 418 -18.11 12.76 -13.97
CA GLY A 418 -18.22 11.31 -14.17
C GLY A 418 -16.97 10.50 -13.87
N TRP A 419 -15.93 11.14 -13.29
CA TRP A 419 -14.64 10.53 -12.98
C TRP A 419 -14.27 10.69 -11.50
N TYR A 420 -13.54 9.69 -10.99
CA TYR A 420 -12.71 9.85 -9.82
C TYR A 420 -11.30 10.28 -10.26
N TYR A 421 -10.86 11.44 -9.80
CA TYR A 421 -9.51 11.96 -10.06
C TYR A 421 -8.56 11.51 -8.96
N THR A 422 -7.52 10.76 -9.35
CA THR A 422 -6.56 10.22 -8.38
C THR A 422 -5.66 11.29 -7.76
N GLY A 423 -5.57 12.48 -8.36
CA GLY A 423 -4.61 13.51 -8.02
C GLY A 423 -3.19 13.26 -8.58
N ASP A 424 -3.03 12.16 -9.33
CA ASP A 424 -1.81 11.83 -10.04
C ASP A 424 -1.98 12.10 -11.54
N THR A 425 -0.89 12.38 -12.23
CA THR A 425 -0.87 12.64 -13.67
C THR A 425 -0.02 11.63 -14.41
N ALA A 426 -0.43 11.32 -15.63
CA ALA A 426 0.28 10.42 -16.53
C ALA A 426 0.07 10.84 -17.99
N SER A 427 0.85 10.26 -18.90
CA SER A 427 0.52 10.16 -20.31
C SER A 427 0.19 8.70 -20.66
N ARG A 428 -0.63 8.50 -21.69
CA ARG A 428 -0.91 7.17 -22.26
C ARG A 428 -0.23 7.07 -23.63
N ASP A 429 0.48 5.98 -23.89
CA ASP A 429 1.01 5.74 -25.23
C ASP A 429 -0.01 5.04 -26.15
N LYS A 430 0.32 4.94 -27.45
CA LYS A 430 -0.53 4.32 -28.48
C LYS A 430 -0.88 2.84 -28.22
N ASP A 431 -0.09 2.16 -27.40
CA ASP A 431 -0.31 0.75 -27.05
C ASP A 431 -1.05 0.61 -25.70
N GLY A 432 -1.47 1.74 -25.10
CA GLY A 432 -2.28 1.79 -23.88
C GLY A 432 -1.50 1.73 -22.57
N TYR A 433 -0.17 1.84 -22.61
CA TYR A 433 0.63 1.93 -21.38
C TYR A 433 0.55 3.32 -20.77
N LEU A 434 0.46 3.39 -19.44
CA LEU A 434 0.48 4.64 -18.70
C LEU A 434 1.88 4.92 -18.15
N TRP A 435 2.33 6.15 -18.37
CA TRP A 435 3.62 6.64 -17.93
C TRP A 435 3.41 7.71 -16.87
N PHE A 436 3.84 7.42 -15.65
CA PHE A 436 3.68 8.33 -14.52
C PHE A 436 4.45 9.63 -14.74
N VAL A 437 3.80 10.77 -14.51
CA VAL A 437 4.44 12.08 -14.63
C VAL A 437 4.64 12.71 -13.24
N GLY A 438 3.66 12.63 -12.35
CA GLY A 438 3.78 13.18 -11.01
C GLY A 438 2.44 13.43 -10.35
N ARG A 439 2.49 13.97 -9.13
CA ARG A 439 1.32 14.54 -8.48
C ARG A 439 0.90 15.80 -9.23
N SER A 440 -0.39 16.02 -9.38
CA SER A 440 -0.89 17.23 -10.06
C SER A 440 -0.47 18.54 -9.37
N ASP A 441 -0.27 18.48 -8.05
CA ASP A 441 0.16 19.59 -7.19
C ASP A 441 1.70 19.73 -7.09
N ASP A 442 2.47 18.75 -7.56
CA ASP A 442 3.94 18.77 -7.55
C ASP A 442 4.55 19.15 -8.92
N LEU A 443 3.76 19.18 -9.99
CA LEU A 443 4.25 19.54 -11.33
C LEU A 443 4.86 20.95 -11.34
N ILE A 444 6.07 21.05 -11.88
CA ILE A 444 6.80 22.31 -11.96
C ILE A 444 6.42 23.03 -13.26
N SER A 445 5.88 24.23 -13.13
CA SER A 445 5.56 25.10 -14.28
C SER A 445 6.71 26.08 -14.54
N SER A 446 7.59 25.73 -15.47
CA SER A 446 8.77 26.56 -15.81
C SER A 446 8.73 27.02 -17.26
N ALA A 447 8.64 28.32 -17.50
CA ALA A 447 8.64 28.92 -18.83
C ALA A 447 7.61 28.28 -19.79
N GLY A 448 6.42 27.94 -19.29
CA GLY A 448 5.35 27.29 -20.06
C GLY A 448 5.45 25.76 -20.19
N TYR A 449 6.52 25.16 -19.70
CA TYR A 449 6.67 23.71 -19.66
C TYR A 449 6.16 23.14 -18.35
N ARG A 450 5.47 22.01 -18.39
CA ARG A 450 5.15 21.19 -17.22
C ARG A 450 6.24 20.13 -17.06
N ILE A 451 7.01 20.23 -15.98
CA ILE A 451 8.16 19.36 -15.71
C ILE A 451 7.80 18.43 -14.56
N SER A 452 7.99 17.14 -14.78
CA SER A 452 7.84 16.11 -13.77
C SER A 452 9.02 16.15 -12.78
N PRO A 453 8.80 16.36 -11.49
CA PRO A 453 9.85 16.18 -10.49
C PRO A 453 10.46 14.77 -10.55
N PHE A 454 9.62 13.76 -10.71
CA PHE A 454 10.04 12.36 -10.75
C PHE A 454 10.99 12.06 -11.92
N GLU A 455 10.73 12.60 -13.10
CA GLU A 455 11.59 12.39 -14.28
C GLU A 455 13.00 12.97 -14.05
N VAL A 456 13.06 14.14 -13.42
CA VAL A 456 14.35 14.77 -13.07
C VAL A 456 15.04 13.99 -11.96
N GLU A 457 14.30 13.54 -10.93
CA GLU A 457 14.84 12.70 -9.86
C GLU A 457 15.38 11.37 -10.39
N SER A 458 14.67 10.73 -11.31
CA SER A 458 15.12 9.49 -11.95
C SER A 458 16.43 9.68 -12.69
N ALA A 459 16.55 10.77 -13.48
CA ALA A 459 17.79 11.07 -14.18
C ALA A 459 18.95 11.38 -13.22
N LEU A 460 18.66 12.08 -12.11
CA LEU A 460 19.68 12.37 -11.09
C LEU A 460 20.17 11.10 -10.40
N LEU A 461 19.29 10.12 -10.13
CA LEU A 461 19.64 8.85 -9.48
C LEU A 461 20.48 7.91 -10.37
N GLU A 462 20.65 8.21 -11.65
CA GLU A 462 21.59 7.49 -12.54
C GLU A 462 23.05 7.96 -12.36
N HIS A 463 23.28 9.04 -11.60
CA HIS A 463 24.60 9.55 -11.30
C HIS A 463 25.21 8.82 -10.10
N ASP A 464 26.42 8.23 -10.26
CA ASP A 464 27.10 7.36 -9.27
C ASP A 464 27.27 7.97 -7.87
N LEU A 465 27.32 9.29 -7.76
CA LEU A 465 27.53 10.01 -6.50
C LEU A 465 26.22 10.39 -5.79
N ILE A 466 25.06 10.09 -6.36
CA ILE A 466 23.76 10.48 -5.79
C ILE A 466 23.07 9.27 -5.16
N ALA A 467 22.86 9.35 -3.83
CA ALA A 467 22.12 8.32 -3.09
C ALA A 467 20.61 8.56 -3.12
N GLU A 468 20.18 9.83 -2.91
CA GLU A 468 18.77 10.23 -2.95
C GLU A 468 18.63 11.61 -3.58
N SER A 469 17.50 11.86 -4.22
CA SER A 469 17.15 13.18 -4.78
C SER A 469 15.69 13.53 -4.55
N ALA A 470 15.41 14.81 -4.34
CA ALA A 470 14.07 15.37 -4.34
C ALA A 470 14.04 16.64 -5.17
N VAL A 471 13.06 16.76 -6.06
CA VAL A 471 12.95 17.89 -6.98
C VAL A 471 11.67 18.66 -6.72
N VAL A 472 11.78 20.00 -6.64
CA VAL A 472 10.64 20.90 -6.45
C VAL A 472 10.74 22.12 -7.38
N GLY A 473 9.61 22.74 -7.66
CA GLY A 473 9.55 24.05 -8.28
C GLY A 473 9.77 25.14 -7.21
N VAL A 474 10.69 26.07 -7.49
CA VAL A 474 10.91 27.26 -6.64
C VAL A 474 10.56 28.52 -7.43
N PRO A 475 10.01 29.57 -6.81
CA PRO A 475 9.61 30.77 -7.50
C PRO A 475 10.76 31.43 -8.29
N ASP A 476 10.43 31.94 -9.48
CA ASP A 476 11.35 32.68 -10.38
C ASP A 476 10.58 33.73 -11.17
N GLU A 477 11.06 34.97 -11.16
CA GLU A 477 10.39 36.13 -11.78
C GLU A 477 10.23 35.99 -13.30
N THR A 478 11.17 35.31 -13.97
CA THR A 478 11.20 35.20 -15.43
C THR A 478 10.46 33.95 -15.92
N ARG A 479 10.55 32.84 -15.18
CA ARG A 479 10.08 31.52 -15.62
C ARG A 479 8.83 31.04 -14.87
N GLY A 480 8.33 31.82 -13.90
CA GLY A 480 7.32 31.39 -12.95
C GLY A 480 7.92 30.49 -11.88
N GLN A 481 8.53 29.37 -12.30
CA GLN A 481 9.28 28.47 -11.41
C GLN A 481 10.59 28.01 -12.04
N LEU A 482 11.59 27.72 -11.20
CA LEU A 482 12.81 26.98 -11.55
C LEU A 482 12.77 25.58 -10.96
N VAL A 483 13.39 24.64 -11.64
CA VAL A 483 13.65 23.30 -11.12
C VAL A 483 14.79 23.38 -10.09
N LYS A 484 14.52 23.00 -8.84
CA LYS A 484 15.53 22.87 -7.77
C LYS A 484 15.59 21.41 -7.32
N ALA A 485 16.83 20.89 -7.22
CA ALA A 485 17.10 19.56 -6.70
C ALA A 485 17.75 19.65 -5.31
N TYR A 486 17.23 18.91 -4.35
CA TYR A 486 17.86 18.56 -3.09
C TYR A 486 18.48 17.18 -3.23
N ILE A 487 19.77 17.05 -2.95
CA ILE A 487 20.54 15.84 -3.24
C ILE A 487 21.23 15.35 -1.97
N VAL A 488 21.04 14.06 -1.67
CA VAL A 488 21.85 13.34 -0.70
C VAL A 488 22.92 12.59 -1.47
N LEU A 489 24.17 12.85 -1.17
CA LEU A 489 25.32 12.18 -1.79
C LEU A 489 25.57 10.81 -1.14
N VAL A 490 26.22 9.92 -1.86
CA VAL A 490 26.72 8.65 -1.30
C VAL A 490 27.71 8.92 -0.17
N GLU A 491 27.83 7.99 0.77
CA GLU A 491 28.66 8.16 1.96
C GLU A 491 30.13 8.48 1.61
N GLY A 492 30.71 9.42 2.34
CA GLY A 492 32.08 9.87 2.13
C GLY A 492 32.27 10.96 1.07
N GLN A 493 31.23 11.30 0.31
CA GLN A 493 31.28 12.37 -0.70
C GLN A 493 30.93 13.73 -0.11
N LYS A 494 31.50 14.80 -0.70
CA LYS A 494 31.24 16.19 -0.30
C LYS A 494 30.75 17.00 -1.49
N GLY A 495 29.74 17.83 -1.23
CA GLY A 495 29.22 18.75 -2.25
C GLY A 495 30.23 19.85 -2.58
N SER A 496 30.30 20.21 -3.86
CA SER A 496 31.09 21.32 -4.35
C SER A 496 30.40 22.01 -5.53
N ASN A 497 30.82 23.22 -5.88
CA ASN A 497 30.29 23.92 -7.06
C ASN A 497 30.64 23.21 -8.38
N GLU A 498 31.77 22.52 -8.41
CA GLU A 498 32.17 21.69 -9.55
C GLU A 498 31.22 20.51 -9.72
N LEU A 499 30.90 19.82 -8.65
CA LEU A 499 29.96 18.69 -8.64
C LEU A 499 28.55 19.15 -9.04
N ILE A 500 28.11 20.34 -8.62
CA ILE A 500 26.82 20.90 -9.08
C ILE A 500 26.78 21.02 -10.60
N ARG A 501 27.84 21.54 -11.21
CA ARG A 501 27.90 21.68 -12.70
C ARG A 501 27.92 20.33 -13.38
N GLU A 502 28.69 19.39 -12.85
CA GLU A 502 28.74 18.01 -13.36
C GLU A 502 27.36 17.36 -13.34
N ILE A 503 26.64 17.41 -12.22
CA ILE A 503 25.28 16.87 -12.07
C ILE A 503 24.29 17.57 -13.02
N GLN A 504 24.39 18.90 -13.16
CA GLN A 504 23.54 19.65 -14.07
C GLN A 504 23.78 19.26 -15.53
N ASP A 505 25.03 19.11 -15.93
CA ASP A 505 25.38 18.71 -17.30
C ASP A 505 25.04 17.23 -17.56
N PHE A 506 25.24 16.37 -16.57
CA PHE A 506 24.78 14.98 -16.62
C PHE A 506 23.26 14.90 -16.84
N CYS A 507 22.47 15.61 -16.06
CA CYS A 507 21.02 15.63 -16.17
C CYS A 507 20.56 16.22 -17.54
N LYS A 508 21.23 17.25 -18.07
CA LYS A 508 20.94 17.82 -19.41
C LYS A 508 21.16 16.80 -20.53
N ASN A 509 22.13 15.92 -20.38
CA ASN A 509 22.45 14.91 -21.41
C ASN A 509 21.45 13.76 -21.41
N LEU A 510 20.83 13.46 -20.27
CA LEU A 510 19.85 12.38 -20.14
C LEU A 510 18.41 12.84 -20.38
N THR A 511 18.11 14.12 -20.16
CA THR A 511 16.75 14.66 -20.25
C THR A 511 16.68 15.80 -21.27
N ALA A 512 15.46 16.30 -21.53
CA ALA A 512 15.32 17.50 -22.36
C ALA A 512 15.97 18.73 -21.65
N PRO A 513 16.65 19.61 -22.40
CA PRO A 513 17.44 20.73 -21.83
C PRO A 513 16.68 21.72 -20.93
N TYR A 514 15.36 21.73 -20.96
CA TYR A 514 14.56 22.57 -20.08
C TYR A 514 14.26 21.90 -18.71
N LYS A 515 14.53 20.60 -18.55
CA LYS A 515 14.17 19.79 -17.36
C LYS A 515 15.27 19.78 -16.29
N TYR A 516 16.54 20.04 -16.63
CA TYR A 516 17.62 19.92 -15.65
C TYR A 516 17.46 20.89 -14.46
N PRO A 517 17.92 20.50 -13.26
CA PRO A 517 17.82 21.36 -12.08
C PRO A 517 18.76 22.57 -12.21
N ARG A 518 18.17 23.78 -12.19
CA ARG A 518 18.92 25.03 -12.27
C ARG A 518 19.51 25.43 -10.90
N LYS A 519 18.91 24.92 -9.84
CA LYS A 519 19.43 25.03 -8.48
C LYS A 519 19.66 23.64 -7.91
N VAL A 520 20.78 23.44 -7.25
CA VAL A 520 21.12 22.18 -6.57
C VAL A 520 21.58 22.51 -5.16
N GLU A 521 21.08 21.77 -4.20
CA GLU A 521 21.46 21.87 -2.79
C GLU A 521 21.78 20.48 -2.25
N PHE A 522 22.95 20.34 -1.63
CA PHE A 522 23.32 19.11 -0.96
C PHE A 522 22.82 19.12 0.47
N VAL A 523 22.11 18.07 0.86
CA VAL A 523 21.49 17.91 2.18
C VAL A 523 21.93 16.58 2.81
N ALA A 524 21.92 16.53 4.14
CA ALA A 524 22.26 15.31 4.87
C ALA A 524 21.16 14.25 4.76
N SER A 525 19.90 14.67 4.68
CA SER A 525 18.73 13.80 4.52
C SER A 525 17.56 14.58 3.93
N LEU A 526 16.64 13.87 3.28
CA LEU A 526 15.39 14.43 2.76
C LEU A 526 14.26 14.28 3.78
N PRO A 527 13.34 15.26 3.87
CA PRO A 527 12.14 15.13 4.71
C PRO A 527 11.24 14.04 4.14
N LYS A 528 10.84 13.10 5.00
CA LYS A 528 10.03 11.95 4.61
C LYS A 528 8.79 11.82 5.48
N THR A 529 7.72 11.29 4.91
CA THR A 529 6.56 10.84 5.67
C THR A 529 6.94 9.62 6.52
N ILE A 530 6.08 9.26 7.46
CA ILE A 530 6.18 8.01 8.24
C ILE A 530 6.29 6.77 7.30
N SER A 531 5.74 6.85 6.08
CA SER A 531 5.82 5.79 5.07
C SER A 531 7.08 5.82 4.19
N GLY A 532 8.02 6.73 4.45
CA GLY A 532 9.27 6.89 3.68
C GLY A 532 9.15 7.75 2.42
N LYS A 533 7.96 8.27 2.10
CA LYS A 533 7.76 9.14 0.92
C LYS A 533 8.29 10.54 1.17
N ILE A 534 8.95 11.12 0.17
CA ILE A 534 9.50 12.49 0.22
C ILE A 534 8.37 13.50 0.41
N ARG A 535 8.53 14.40 1.39
CA ARG A 535 7.59 15.49 1.70
C ARG A 535 7.98 16.76 0.94
N ARG A 536 7.67 16.81 -0.36
CA ARG A 536 8.00 17.98 -1.21
C ARG A 536 7.34 19.28 -0.75
N VAL A 537 6.22 19.20 -0.04
CA VAL A 537 5.57 20.38 0.60
C VAL A 537 6.54 21.08 1.55
N GLU A 538 7.23 20.34 2.42
CA GLU A 538 8.20 20.91 3.35
C GLU A 538 9.38 21.56 2.62
N LEU A 539 9.86 20.93 1.55
CA LEU A 539 10.93 21.52 0.73
C LEU A 539 10.48 22.82 0.04
N ARG A 540 9.22 22.89 -0.43
CA ARG A 540 8.66 24.14 -0.99
C ARG A 540 8.45 25.22 0.07
N GLU A 541 8.07 24.85 1.29
CA GLU A 541 7.90 25.81 2.40
C GLU A 541 9.22 26.45 2.85
N ILE A 542 10.34 25.73 2.76
CA ILE A 542 11.68 26.26 3.04
C ILE A 542 12.03 27.38 2.03
N GLU A 543 11.65 27.22 0.77
CA GLU A 543 11.95 28.18 -0.30
C GLU A 543 11.03 29.41 -0.30
N ASN A 544 9.88 29.34 0.35
CA ASN A 544 8.92 30.42 0.45
C ASN A 544 9.12 31.30 1.72
N LYS A 545 10.08 30.93 2.56
CA LYS A 545 10.50 31.70 3.75
C LYS A 545 11.69 32.58 3.44
#